data_adf6fa38e7afda333218cd8b845f5449
#
_entry.id   adf6fa38e7afda333218cd8b845f5449
#
_cell.length_a   1.000
_cell.length_b   1.000
_cell.length_c   1.000
_cell.angle_alpha   90.00
_cell.angle_beta   90.00
_cell.angle_gamma   90.00
#
_symmetry.space_group_name_H-M   'P 1'
#
loop_
_entity.id
_entity.type
_entity.pdbx_description
1 polymer ?
#
loop_
_entity_poly.entity_id
_entity_poly.type
_entity_poly.pdbx_seq_one_letter_code
_entity_poly.pdbx_strand_id
1 'polypeptide(L)'
;MRLIYSLGILLYGSILRLIAPFHAKARLWTEGRKDWYLHMSQTVETGQKHIWFHFASLGEFEQGRAVLEEIKKKYSDKKIIITFYSPSGYEIRKNTNLADYVFYLPEDTAENAKRFTDLIQPEFVVFTKYEYWYYYFQELAQRQIPLLMISAIFRPEQIFFQPYGGFFRKILECVSYFFVQNEESLHLLKENGFRNVGITGDTRFDRVIQLPLQKKEIPEVAQFVADHPVLIAGSSWPDDEVLLHDLAGQYSEWKMIIAPHEIHDKHIQSIQELFPAALRFSGFSAYSPEIIRSAQVLIIDNIGMLSSLYGYGNVAYIGGGFGAGIHNTLEAATYGIPVIFGPKYHKFQEAKDLIECGAGFSISGTAELQTVFAEFQQLEKRVFAGEEARKYVRQRAGATAVIMKYLICKKLL
;
A
#
# COMPACT_ATOMS: atom_id res chain seq x y z
N MET A 1 0.99 25.36 -23.03
CA MET A 1 0.96 24.37 -21.95
C MET A 1 1.35 22.97 -22.42
N ARG A 2 0.81 22.40 -23.52
CA ARG A 2 1.19 21.07 -24.03
C ARG A 2 2.70 20.93 -24.29
N LEU A 3 3.33 21.93 -24.95
CA LEU A 3 4.78 21.93 -25.19
C LEU A 3 5.58 21.95 -23.88
N ILE A 4 5.13 22.73 -22.89
CA ILE A 4 5.78 22.81 -21.57
C ILE A 4 5.68 21.47 -20.87
N TYR A 5 4.52 20.80 -20.92
CA TYR A 5 4.36 19.47 -20.38
C TYR A 5 5.32 18.47 -21.02
N SER A 6 5.34 18.44 -22.37
CA SER A 6 6.24 17.53 -23.12
C SER A 6 7.72 17.78 -22.77
N LEU A 7 8.11 19.07 -22.67
CA LEU A 7 9.48 19.44 -22.31
C LEU A 7 9.78 18.98 -20.86
N GLY A 8 8.82 19.12 -19.95
CA GLY A 8 8.92 18.64 -18.56
C GLY A 8 9.14 17.13 -18.48
N ILE A 9 8.37 16.34 -19.25
CA ILE A 9 8.55 14.87 -19.31
C ILE A 9 9.92 14.49 -19.85
N LEU A 10 10.35 15.13 -20.95
CA LEU A 10 11.67 14.87 -21.54
C LEU A 10 12.82 15.26 -20.60
N LEU A 11 12.70 16.41 -19.94
CA LEU A 11 13.69 16.86 -18.96
C LEU A 11 13.78 15.90 -17.77
N TYR A 12 12.64 15.50 -17.23
CA TYR A 12 12.56 14.54 -16.12
C TYR A 12 13.24 13.20 -16.49
N GLY A 13 12.90 12.63 -17.65
CA GLY A 13 13.53 11.41 -18.13
C GLY A 13 15.04 11.55 -18.37
N SER A 14 15.48 12.72 -18.90
CA SER A 14 16.89 13.01 -19.11
C SER A 14 17.65 13.11 -17.79
N ILE A 15 17.09 13.77 -16.78
CA ILE A 15 17.67 13.85 -15.44
C ILE A 15 17.82 12.47 -14.83
N LEU A 16 16.78 11.62 -14.90
CA LEU A 16 16.86 10.26 -14.37
C LEU A 16 17.95 9.44 -15.07
N ARG A 17 18.11 9.57 -16.39
CA ARG A 17 19.19 8.90 -17.14
C ARG A 17 20.58 9.39 -16.72
N LEU A 18 20.73 10.68 -16.46
CA LEU A 18 22.01 11.26 -16.01
C LEU A 18 22.40 10.78 -14.60
N ILE A 19 21.46 10.64 -13.68
CA ILE A 19 21.73 10.18 -12.32
C ILE A 19 21.72 8.64 -12.17
N ALA A 20 21.28 7.91 -13.17
CA ALA A 20 21.18 6.44 -13.16
C ALA A 20 22.49 5.72 -12.76
N PRO A 21 23.69 6.15 -13.21
CA PRO A 21 24.94 5.52 -12.78
C PRO A 21 25.20 5.60 -11.27
N PHE A 22 24.68 6.62 -10.61
CA PHE A 22 24.94 6.93 -9.20
C PHE A 22 23.77 6.61 -8.26
N HIS A 23 22.58 6.29 -8.81
CA HIS A 23 21.38 6.09 -8.01
C HIS A 23 20.61 4.84 -8.45
N ALA A 24 20.57 3.82 -7.57
CA ALA A 24 20.01 2.51 -7.90
C ALA A 24 18.56 2.55 -8.42
N LYS A 25 17.67 3.34 -7.79
CA LYS A 25 16.28 3.46 -8.26
C LYS A 25 16.17 4.13 -9.63
N ALA A 26 17.01 5.13 -9.92
CA ALA A 26 17.03 5.79 -11.23
C ALA A 26 17.56 4.84 -12.31
N ARG A 27 18.55 4.02 -11.99
CA ARG A 27 19.07 2.97 -12.87
C ARG A 27 17.97 1.96 -13.23
N LEU A 28 17.29 1.39 -12.24
CA LEU A 28 16.18 0.46 -12.48
C LEU A 28 15.06 1.08 -13.31
N TRP A 29 14.72 2.35 -13.04
CA TRP A 29 13.71 3.09 -13.81
C TRP A 29 14.11 3.26 -15.27
N THR A 30 15.38 3.57 -15.54
CA THR A 30 15.93 3.78 -16.89
C THR A 30 16.07 2.47 -17.66
N GLU A 31 16.68 1.47 -17.03
CA GLU A 31 16.89 0.15 -17.64
C GLU A 31 15.57 -0.55 -17.96
N GLY A 32 14.60 -0.47 -17.06
CA GLY A 32 13.29 -1.10 -17.24
C GLY A 32 12.44 -0.50 -18.38
N ARG A 33 12.80 0.69 -18.89
CA ARG A 33 12.14 1.34 -20.03
C ARG A 33 12.94 1.29 -21.32
N LYS A 34 14.17 0.75 -21.26
CA LYS A 34 14.99 0.58 -22.45
C LYS A 34 14.34 -0.43 -23.39
N ASP A 35 14.26 -0.07 -24.66
CA ASP A 35 13.70 -0.92 -25.73
C ASP A 35 12.31 -1.51 -25.38
N TRP A 36 11.51 -0.79 -24.57
CA TRP A 36 10.24 -1.25 -24.03
C TRP A 36 9.30 -1.81 -25.09
N TYR A 37 9.26 -1.17 -26.27
CA TYR A 37 8.35 -1.59 -27.34
C TYR A 37 8.75 -2.95 -27.93
N LEU A 38 10.04 -3.16 -28.18
CA LEU A 38 10.55 -4.44 -28.67
C LEU A 38 10.26 -5.55 -27.66
N HIS A 39 10.56 -5.30 -26.40
CA HIS A 39 10.31 -6.26 -25.33
C HIS A 39 8.83 -6.62 -25.20
N MET A 40 7.95 -5.63 -25.16
CA MET A 40 6.51 -5.88 -25.05
C MET A 40 5.93 -6.54 -26.30
N SER A 41 6.35 -6.12 -27.51
CA SER A 41 5.84 -6.70 -28.77
C SER A 41 6.22 -8.17 -28.97
N GLN A 42 7.30 -8.63 -28.34
CA GLN A 42 7.69 -10.04 -28.31
C GLN A 42 6.98 -10.86 -27.24
N THR A 43 6.43 -10.20 -26.22
CA THR A 43 5.86 -10.84 -25.03
C THR A 43 4.33 -10.87 -25.06
N VAL A 44 3.70 -9.75 -25.47
CA VAL A 44 2.24 -9.60 -25.48
C VAL A 44 1.67 -10.28 -26.73
N GLU A 45 0.71 -11.16 -26.54
CA GLU A 45 0.01 -11.83 -27.65
C GLU A 45 -0.78 -10.80 -28.50
N THR A 46 -0.51 -10.75 -29.79
CA THR A 46 -1.18 -9.83 -30.72
C THR A 46 -2.64 -10.21 -30.96
N GLY A 47 -3.50 -9.21 -31.09
CA GLY A 47 -4.93 -9.43 -31.42
C GLY A 47 -5.81 -9.80 -30.21
N GLN A 48 -5.25 -9.90 -29.02
CA GLN A 48 -6.02 -10.04 -27.78
C GLN A 48 -6.29 -8.67 -27.18
N LYS A 49 -7.47 -8.54 -26.56
CA LYS A 49 -7.81 -7.39 -25.76
C LYS A 49 -7.43 -7.62 -24.29
N HIS A 50 -7.07 -6.54 -23.61
CA HIS A 50 -6.58 -6.61 -22.24
C HIS A 50 -7.33 -5.66 -21.32
N ILE A 51 -7.44 -6.01 -20.06
CA ILE A 51 -7.74 -5.06 -18.99
C ILE A 51 -6.42 -4.48 -18.53
N TRP A 52 -6.28 -3.16 -18.58
CA TRP A 52 -5.05 -2.49 -18.17
C TRP A 52 -5.19 -1.86 -16.79
N PHE A 53 -4.37 -2.29 -15.84
CA PHE A 53 -4.20 -1.66 -14.54
C PHE A 53 -2.90 -0.87 -14.49
N HIS A 54 -2.96 0.36 -13.99
CA HIS A 54 -1.76 1.16 -13.74
C HIS A 54 -1.64 1.57 -12.28
N PHE A 55 -0.42 1.43 -11.75
CA PHE A 55 -0.05 1.76 -10.38
C PHE A 55 1.24 2.58 -10.36
N ALA A 56 1.28 3.70 -9.61
CA ALA A 56 2.50 4.47 -9.44
C ALA A 56 3.59 3.67 -8.74
N SER A 57 3.23 2.96 -7.67
CA SER A 57 4.12 2.26 -6.76
C SER A 57 3.47 1.02 -6.14
N LEU A 58 4.18 0.37 -5.22
CA LEU A 58 3.64 -0.73 -4.43
C LEU A 58 2.40 -0.30 -3.60
N GLY A 59 2.40 0.93 -3.07
CA GLY A 59 1.28 1.42 -2.26
C GLY A 59 -0.03 1.52 -3.06
N GLU A 60 0.03 2.05 -4.28
CA GLU A 60 -1.13 2.11 -5.17
C GLU A 60 -1.55 0.72 -5.67
N PHE A 61 -0.60 -0.21 -5.86
CA PHE A 61 -0.92 -1.60 -6.16
C PHE A 61 -1.78 -2.22 -5.06
N GLU A 62 -1.41 -2.06 -3.79
CA GLU A 62 -2.20 -2.60 -2.67
C GLU A 62 -3.60 -1.97 -2.60
N GLN A 63 -3.77 -0.73 -3.06
CA GLN A 63 -5.09 -0.10 -3.19
C GLN A 63 -5.93 -0.67 -4.36
N GLY A 64 -5.31 -0.98 -5.50
CA GLY A 64 -6.05 -1.55 -6.64
C GLY A 64 -6.20 -3.07 -6.57
N ARG A 65 -5.44 -3.71 -5.70
CA ARG A 65 -5.29 -5.17 -5.64
C ARG A 65 -6.61 -5.90 -5.40
N ALA A 66 -7.47 -5.42 -4.53
CA ALA A 66 -8.76 -6.07 -4.24
C ALA A 66 -9.66 -6.15 -5.49
N VAL A 67 -9.70 -5.10 -6.30
CA VAL A 67 -10.44 -5.09 -7.57
C VAL A 67 -9.81 -6.05 -8.58
N LEU A 68 -8.48 -6.03 -8.67
CA LEU A 68 -7.71 -6.89 -9.55
C LEU A 68 -7.92 -8.39 -9.22
N GLU A 69 -7.83 -8.76 -7.93
CA GLU A 69 -8.06 -10.12 -7.44
C GLU A 69 -9.50 -10.59 -7.76
N GLU A 70 -10.49 -9.72 -7.56
CA GLU A 70 -11.89 -10.05 -7.81
C GLU A 70 -12.18 -10.24 -9.31
N ILE A 71 -11.58 -9.42 -10.18
CA ILE A 71 -11.68 -9.60 -11.64
C ILE A 71 -11.00 -10.91 -12.05
N LYS A 72 -9.76 -11.15 -11.62
CA LYS A 72 -9.03 -12.38 -11.98
C LYS A 72 -9.75 -13.66 -11.51
N LYS A 73 -10.40 -13.59 -10.35
CA LYS A 73 -11.17 -14.72 -9.79
C LYS A 73 -12.45 -15.01 -10.57
N LYS A 74 -13.20 -13.96 -10.94
CA LYS A 74 -14.53 -14.12 -11.57
C LYS A 74 -14.48 -14.20 -13.10
N TYR A 75 -13.47 -13.61 -13.72
CA TYR A 75 -13.30 -13.48 -15.16
C TYR A 75 -11.91 -13.96 -15.57
N SER A 76 -11.65 -15.25 -15.32
CA SER A 76 -10.34 -15.89 -15.53
C SER A 76 -9.90 -15.94 -17.01
N ASP A 77 -10.84 -15.78 -17.95
CA ASP A 77 -10.63 -15.67 -19.37
C ASP A 77 -10.08 -14.30 -19.80
N LYS A 78 -10.30 -13.27 -18.98
CA LYS A 78 -9.79 -11.92 -19.27
C LYS A 78 -8.28 -11.83 -19.06
N LYS A 79 -7.61 -11.26 -20.06
CA LYS A 79 -6.18 -10.99 -20.00
C LYS A 79 -5.92 -9.66 -19.30
N ILE A 80 -4.99 -9.65 -18.36
CA ILE A 80 -4.68 -8.50 -17.53
C ILE A 80 -3.23 -8.07 -17.75
N ILE A 81 -3.06 -6.78 -18.02
CA ILE A 81 -1.76 -6.11 -18.04
C ILE A 81 -1.66 -5.18 -16.84
N ILE A 82 -0.58 -5.29 -16.10
CA ILE A 82 -0.22 -4.33 -15.06
C ILE A 82 0.96 -3.49 -15.52
N THR A 83 0.87 -2.18 -15.30
CA THR A 83 2.02 -1.30 -15.44
C THR A 83 2.34 -0.59 -14.15
N PHE A 84 3.66 -0.43 -13.88
CA PHE A 84 4.16 0.38 -12.77
C PHE A 84 4.96 1.57 -13.29
N TYR A 85 4.86 2.69 -12.56
CA TYR A 85 5.74 3.83 -12.84
C TYR A 85 7.08 3.69 -12.09
N SER A 86 7.01 3.34 -10.81
CA SER A 86 8.17 3.25 -9.90
C SER A 86 8.75 1.83 -9.84
N PRO A 87 10.09 1.70 -9.71
CA PRO A 87 10.74 0.42 -9.41
C PRO A 87 10.22 -0.26 -8.13
N SER A 88 9.78 0.50 -7.12
CA SER A 88 9.25 -0.05 -5.87
C SER A 88 8.04 -0.96 -6.04
N GLY A 89 7.22 -0.71 -7.06
CA GLY A 89 6.10 -1.59 -7.41
C GLY A 89 6.54 -2.72 -8.33
N TYR A 90 7.23 -2.37 -9.41
CA TYR A 90 7.62 -3.33 -10.44
C TYR A 90 8.52 -4.44 -9.90
N GLU A 91 9.62 -4.10 -9.23
CA GLU A 91 10.61 -5.10 -8.76
C GLU A 91 10.00 -6.11 -7.79
N ILE A 92 9.03 -5.69 -6.99
CA ILE A 92 8.34 -6.57 -6.02
C ILE A 92 7.23 -7.39 -6.68
N ARG A 93 6.56 -6.86 -7.72
CA ARG A 93 5.35 -7.46 -8.31
C ARG A 93 5.50 -7.96 -9.74
N LYS A 94 6.67 -7.86 -10.36
CA LYS A 94 6.91 -8.32 -11.75
C LYS A 94 6.57 -9.79 -12.00
N ASN A 95 6.60 -10.63 -10.96
CA ASN A 95 6.27 -12.05 -11.05
C ASN A 95 4.92 -12.36 -10.37
N THR A 96 4.00 -11.38 -10.24
CA THR A 96 2.69 -11.64 -9.64
C THR A 96 1.85 -12.57 -10.53
N ASN A 97 1.08 -13.45 -9.89
CA ASN A 97 0.10 -14.32 -10.57
C ASN A 97 -1.25 -13.62 -10.83
N LEU A 98 -1.38 -12.35 -10.45
CA LEU A 98 -2.61 -11.59 -10.62
C LEU A 98 -2.76 -10.98 -12.02
N ALA A 99 -1.71 -11.00 -12.84
CA ALA A 99 -1.73 -10.49 -14.20
C ALA A 99 -1.02 -11.46 -15.16
N ASP A 100 -1.39 -11.37 -16.42
CA ASP A 100 -0.73 -12.13 -17.49
C ASP A 100 0.60 -11.46 -17.88
N TYR A 101 0.66 -10.12 -17.79
CA TYR A 101 1.85 -9.33 -18.10
C TYR A 101 2.05 -8.18 -17.12
N VAL A 102 3.31 -7.93 -16.79
CA VAL A 102 3.71 -6.81 -15.90
C VAL A 102 4.87 -6.05 -16.53
N PHE A 103 4.71 -4.72 -16.66
CA PHE A 103 5.70 -3.86 -17.31
C PHE A 103 5.90 -2.55 -16.56
N TYR A 104 6.96 -1.83 -16.89
CA TYR A 104 7.03 -0.40 -16.61
C TYR A 104 6.17 0.37 -17.61
N LEU A 105 5.43 1.39 -17.15
CA LEU A 105 4.77 2.33 -18.06
C LEU A 105 5.85 3.14 -18.79
N PRO A 106 5.86 3.17 -20.13
CA PRO A 106 6.76 4.05 -20.88
C PRO A 106 6.51 5.53 -20.57
N GLU A 107 7.51 6.38 -20.83
CA GLU A 107 7.38 7.83 -20.63
C GLU A 107 6.16 8.40 -21.35
N ASP A 108 5.46 9.36 -20.73
CA ASP A 108 4.22 9.94 -21.26
C ASP A 108 4.49 10.90 -22.43
N THR A 109 4.77 10.32 -23.60
CA THR A 109 4.87 11.03 -24.88
C THR A 109 3.75 10.61 -25.80
N ALA A 110 3.40 11.46 -26.79
CA ALA A 110 2.33 11.16 -27.75
C ALA A 110 2.62 9.86 -28.55
N GLU A 111 3.89 9.63 -28.90
CA GLU A 111 4.29 8.43 -29.62
C GLU A 111 4.18 7.18 -28.74
N ASN A 112 4.72 7.24 -27.52
CA ASN A 112 4.65 6.11 -26.59
C ASN A 112 3.22 5.76 -26.22
N ALA A 113 2.37 6.75 -25.91
CA ALA A 113 0.97 6.51 -25.59
C ALA A 113 0.24 5.81 -26.74
N LYS A 114 0.44 6.26 -27.98
CA LYS A 114 -0.15 5.64 -29.17
C LYS A 114 0.35 4.20 -29.35
N ARG A 115 1.67 4.00 -29.43
CA ARG A 115 2.28 2.67 -29.67
C ARG A 115 1.94 1.67 -28.58
N PHE A 116 1.90 2.13 -27.33
CA PHE A 116 1.53 1.28 -26.19
C PHE A 116 0.07 0.85 -26.30
N THR A 117 -0.86 1.80 -26.53
CA THR A 117 -2.30 1.49 -26.65
C THR A 117 -2.59 0.62 -27.88
N ASP A 118 -1.88 0.82 -29.01
CA ASP A 118 -1.99 -0.04 -30.19
C ASP A 118 -1.58 -1.48 -29.87
N LEU A 119 -0.53 -1.65 -29.06
CA LEU A 119 0.00 -2.96 -28.73
C LEU A 119 -0.91 -3.74 -27.76
N ILE A 120 -1.36 -3.09 -26.68
CA ILE A 120 -2.12 -3.78 -25.62
C ILE A 120 -3.62 -3.84 -25.88
N GLN A 121 -4.16 -3.04 -26.79
CA GLN A 121 -5.58 -2.98 -27.16
C GLN A 121 -6.53 -3.04 -25.93
N PRO A 122 -6.51 -2.06 -25.01
CA PRO A 122 -7.23 -2.18 -23.75
C PRO A 122 -8.75 -2.11 -23.96
N GLU A 123 -9.52 -3.02 -23.32
CA GLU A 123 -10.98 -2.96 -23.25
C GLU A 123 -11.44 -1.82 -22.36
N PHE A 124 -10.80 -1.71 -21.20
CA PHE A 124 -10.90 -0.59 -20.28
C PHE A 124 -9.63 -0.49 -19.45
N VAL A 125 -9.47 0.64 -18.77
CA VAL A 125 -8.25 0.98 -18.03
C VAL A 125 -8.61 1.41 -16.62
N VAL A 126 -7.83 0.95 -15.64
CA VAL A 126 -7.97 1.31 -14.23
C VAL A 126 -6.68 1.96 -13.74
N PHE A 127 -6.77 3.21 -13.35
CA PHE A 127 -5.72 3.95 -12.66
C PHE A 127 -6.06 4.10 -11.18
N THR A 128 -5.04 4.14 -10.34
CA THR A 128 -5.23 4.24 -8.89
C THR A 128 -4.68 5.56 -8.37
N LYS A 129 -5.50 6.29 -7.64
CA LYS A 129 -5.16 7.45 -6.79
C LYS A 129 -4.65 8.69 -7.53
N TYR A 130 -3.33 8.88 -7.70
CA TYR A 130 -2.74 10.18 -8.06
C TYR A 130 -2.05 10.23 -9.42
N GLU A 131 -2.16 9.25 -10.25
CA GLU A 131 -1.48 9.20 -11.54
C GLU A 131 -2.32 9.83 -12.65
N TYR A 132 -1.78 10.88 -13.28
CA TYR A 132 -2.46 11.67 -14.30
C TYR A 132 -1.50 11.93 -15.47
N TRP A 133 -1.54 11.05 -16.47
CA TRP A 133 -0.65 11.08 -17.62
C TRP A 133 -1.35 11.65 -18.86
N TYR A 134 -0.95 12.86 -19.29
CA TYR A 134 -1.66 13.62 -20.31
C TYR A 134 -1.86 12.88 -21.63
N TYR A 135 -0.78 12.32 -22.20
CA TYR A 135 -0.87 11.67 -23.51
C TYR A 135 -1.57 10.33 -23.45
N TYR A 136 -1.34 9.54 -22.44
CA TYR A 136 -2.09 8.28 -22.22
C TYR A 136 -3.58 8.55 -22.08
N PHE A 137 -3.98 9.55 -21.27
CA PHE A 137 -5.39 9.86 -21.03
C PHE A 137 -6.06 10.41 -22.30
N GLN A 138 -5.37 11.27 -23.05
CA GLN A 138 -5.86 11.78 -24.33
C GLN A 138 -6.01 10.65 -25.37
N GLU A 139 -5.06 9.74 -25.46
CA GLU A 139 -5.11 8.61 -26.40
C GLU A 139 -6.29 7.68 -26.10
N LEU A 140 -6.52 7.37 -24.81
CA LEU A 140 -7.65 6.56 -24.39
C LEU A 140 -8.98 7.25 -24.69
N ALA A 141 -9.09 8.54 -24.40
CA ALA A 141 -10.30 9.33 -24.69
C ALA A 141 -10.60 9.40 -26.20
N GLN A 142 -9.59 9.65 -27.04
CA GLN A 142 -9.73 9.67 -28.51
C GLN A 142 -10.24 8.35 -29.07
N ARG A 143 -9.83 7.22 -28.46
CA ARG A 143 -10.26 5.87 -28.85
C ARG A 143 -11.55 5.42 -28.18
N GLN A 144 -12.13 6.27 -27.32
CA GLN A 144 -13.32 5.95 -26.52
C GLN A 144 -13.13 4.71 -25.62
N ILE A 145 -11.88 4.47 -25.18
CA ILE A 145 -11.54 3.41 -24.22
C ILE A 145 -11.85 3.92 -22.82
N PRO A 146 -12.72 3.24 -22.04
CA PRO A 146 -13.08 3.68 -20.71
C PRO A 146 -11.87 3.71 -19.77
N LEU A 147 -11.61 4.87 -19.16
CA LEU A 147 -10.63 5.09 -18.12
C LEU A 147 -11.32 5.31 -16.78
N LEU A 148 -11.01 4.47 -15.81
CA LEU A 148 -11.56 4.51 -14.46
C LEU A 148 -10.47 4.90 -13.47
N MET A 149 -10.80 5.84 -12.58
CA MET A 149 -9.91 6.19 -11.45
C MET A 149 -10.50 5.60 -10.18
N ILE A 150 -9.79 4.66 -9.53
CA ILE A 150 -10.23 4.02 -8.28
C ILE A 150 -9.45 4.54 -7.08
N SER A 151 -10.10 4.52 -5.90
CA SER A 151 -9.54 5.05 -4.65
C SER A 151 -8.98 6.47 -4.82
N ALA A 152 -9.61 7.27 -5.70
CA ALA A 152 -9.16 8.62 -6.01
C ALA A 152 -9.42 9.54 -4.81
N ILE A 153 -8.47 10.43 -4.56
CA ILE A 153 -8.62 11.47 -3.53
C ILE A 153 -8.12 12.80 -4.08
N PHE A 154 -8.92 13.82 -3.87
CA PHE A 154 -8.64 15.16 -4.35
C PHE A 154 -8.53 16.15 -3.20
N ARG A 155 -7.72 17.18 -3.38
CA ARG A 155 -7.53 18.27 -2.42
C ARG A 155 -7.60 19.61 -3.14
N PRO A 156 -8.12 20.67 -2.49
CA PRO A 156 -8.30 21.99 -3.10
C PRO A 156 -7.00 22.60 -3.65
N GLU A 157 -5.86 22.29 -3.03
CA GLU A 157 -4.55 22.84 -3.42
C GLU A 157 -4.00 22.25 -4.72
N GLN A 158 -4.58 21.14 -5.20
CA GLN A 158 -4.10 20.49 -6.42
C GLN A 158 -4.32 21.38 -7.64
N ILE A 159 -3.37 21.33 -8.57
CA ILE A 159 -3.31 22.17 -9.76
C ILE A 159 -4.58 22.14 -10.61
N PHE A 160 -5.32 21.05 -10.58
CA PHE A 160 -6.58 20.88 -11.34
C PHE A 160 -7.66 21.89 -10.94
N PHE A 161 -7.66 22.33 -9.68
CA PHE A 161 -8.69 23.17 -9.08
C PHE A 161 -8.24 24.63 -8.98
N GLN A 162 -6.99 24.93 -9.36
CA GLN A 162 -6.48 26.29 -9.36
C GLN A 162 -6.94 27.06 -10.62
N PRO A 163 -7.07 28.40 -10.57
CA PRO A 163 -7.47 29.23 -11.72
C PRO A 163 -6.60 29.00 -12.96
N TYR A 164 -5.29 28.74 -12.75
CA TYR A 164 -4.33 28.50 -13.83
C TYR A 164 -4.25 27.02 -14.25
N GLY A 165 -5.02 26.13 -13.63
CA GLY A 165 -4.98 24.66 -13.82
C GLY A 165 -5.74 24.14 -15.04
N GLY A 166 -6.26 25.00 -15.92
CA GLY A 166 -7.13 24.60 -17.03
C GLY A 166 -6.55 23.52 -17.97
N PHE A 167 -5.24 23.51 -18.19
CA PHE A 167 -4.59 22.44 -18.95
C PHE A 167 -4.68 21.08 -18.23
N PHE A 168 -4.38 21.05 -16.94
CA PHE A 168 -4.44 19.83 -16.14
C PHE A 168 -5.88 19.34 -15.93
N ARG A 169 -6.85 20.25 -15.86
CA ARG A 169 -8.27 19.90 -15.80
C ARG A 169 -8.73 19.10 -17.01
N LYS A 170 -8.20 19.39 -18.21
CA LYS A 170 -8.44 18.61 -19.42
C LYS A 170 -7.97 17.15 -19.31
N ILE A 171 -7.03 16.84 -18.43
CA ILE A 171 -6.64 15.45 -18.16
C ILE A 171 -7.75 14.73 -17.42
N LEU A 172 -8.38 15.39 -16.44
CA LEU A 172 -9.50 14.82 -15.69
C LEU A 172 -10.75 14.63 -16.58
N GLU A 173 -10.95 15.46 -17.61
CA GLU A 173 -12.03 15.32 -18.58
C GLU A 173 -11.98 14.01 -19.38
N CYS A 174 -10.78 13.39 -19.48
CA CYS A 174 -10.60 12.09 -20.15
C CYS A 174 -11.05 10.89 -19.30
N VAL A 175 -11.32 11.09 -18.01
CA VAL A 175 -11.69 10.01 -17.11
C VAL A 175 -13.18 9.69 -17.27
N SER A 176 -13.50 8.42 -17.52
CA SER A 176 -14.89 7.97 -17.71
C SER A 176 -15.66 7.92 -16.39
N TYR A 177 -14.99 7.59 -15.27
CA TYR A 177 -15.59 7.61 -13.95
C TYR A 177 -14.56 7.68 -12.83
N PHE A 178 -14.86 8.50 -11.81
CA PHE A 178 -14.05 8.63 -10.59
C PHE A 178 -14.74 7.91 -9.43
N PHE A 179 -14.07 6.93 -8.87
CA PHE A 179 -14.42 6.30 -7.60
C PHE A 179 -13.59 6.94 -6.49
N VAL A 180 -14.19 7.90 -5.79
CA VAL A 180 -13.48 8.70 -4.79
C VAL A 180 -13.61 8.12 -3.39
N GLN A 181 -12.63 8.45 -2.53
CA GLN A 181 -12.57 7.92 -1.17
C GLN A 181 -13.54 8.62 -0.21
N ASN A 182 -13.83 9.92 -0.42
CA ASN A 182 -14.54 10.75 0.56
C ASN A 182 -15.44 11.81 -0.10
N GLU A 183 -16.29 12.42 0.75
CA GLU A 183 -17.20 13.49 0.36
C GLU A 183 -16.48 14.74 -0.14
N GLU A 184 -15.36 15.11 0.47
CA GLU A 184 -14.58 16.28 0.07
C GLU A 184 -14.14 16.17 -1.40
N SER A 185 -13.60 15.02 -1.80
CA SER A 185 -13.23 14.76 -3.20
C SER A 185 -14.42 14.76 -4.14
N LEU A 186 -15.58 14.23 -3.70
CA LEU A 186 -16.82 14.26 -4.47
C LEU A 186 -17.28 15.69 -4.71
N HIS A 187 -17.37 16.51 -3.67
CA HIS A 187 -17.80 17.91 -3.75
C HIS A 187 -16.87 18.72 -4.65
N LEU A 188 -15.56 18.57 -4.43
CA LEU A 188 -14.53 19.27 -5.20
C LEU A 188 -14.63 18.98 -6.71
N LEU A 189 -14.82 17.71 -7.10
CA LEU A 189 -15.03 17.35 -8.50
C LEU A 189 -16.35 17.91 -9.05
N LYS A 190 -17.45 17.78 -8.31
CA LYS A 190 -18.77 18.29 -8.75
C LYS A 190 -18.79 19.80 -8.93
N GLU A 191 -18.18 20.57 -8.03
CA GLU A 191 -18.05 22.03 -8.12
C GLU A 191 -17.22 22.46 -9.35
N ASN A 192 -16.28 21.61 -9.78
CA ASN A 192 -15.49 21.82 -10.99
C ASN A 192 -16.09 21.19 -12.25
N GLY A 193 -17.38 20.83 -12.22
CA GLY A 193 -18.15 20.42 -13.41
C GLY A 193 -18.13 18.91 -13.71
N PHE A 194 -17.43 18.08 -12.94
CA PHE A 194 -17.40 16.63 -13.15
C PHE A 194 -18.65 15.96 -12.54
N ARG A 195 -19.43 15.26 -13.38
CA ARG A 195 -20.66 14.54 -12.97
C ARG A 195 -20.47 13.04 -12.86
N ASN A 196 -19.41 12.52 -13.48
CA ASN A 196 -19.03 11.10 -13.54
C ASN A 196 -18.21 10.69 -12.30
N VAL A 197 -18.76 10.90 -11.12
CA VAL A 197 -18.08 10.67 -9.84
C VAL A 197 -19.02 10.06 -8.81
N GLY A 198 -18.51 9.13 -8.01
CA GLY A 198 -19.21 8.54 -6.87
C GLY A 198 -18.26 8.14 -5.74
N ILE A 199 -18.77 8.18 -4.51
CA ILE A 199 -18.02 7.74 -3.34
C ILE A 199 -18.06 6.23 -3.26
N THR A 200 -16.88 5.64 -3.08
CA THR A 200 -16.72 4.19 -2.85
C THR A 200 -15.86 3.88 -1.63
N GLY A 201 -15.06 4.82 -1.18
CA GLY A 201 -14.05 4.57 -0.17
C GLY A 201 -12.71 4.10 -0.74
N ASP A 202 -11.85 3.63 0.14
CA ASP A 202 -10.52 3.11 -0.18
C ASP A 202 -10.57 1.57 -0.24
N THR A 203 -10.21 1.02 -1.37
CA THR A 203 -10.19 -0.44 -1.61
C THR A 203 -9.20 -1.22 -0.73
N ARG A 204 -8.29 -0.54 -0.01
CA ARG A 204 -7.43 -1.18 1.00
C ARG A 204 -8.26 -1.81 2.13
N PHE A 205 -9.40 -1.20 2.50
CA PHE A 205 -10.27 -1.78 3.53
C PHE A 205 -10.83 -3.14 3.12
N ASP A 206 -11.19 -3.31 1.85
CA ASP A 206 -11.66 -4.60 1.32
C ASP A 206 -10.56 -5.66 1.34
N ARG A 207 -9.31 -5.24 1.15
CA ARG A 207 -8.16 -6.14 1.21
C ARG A 207 -7.87 -6.57 2.64
N VAL A 208 -7.76 -5.61 3.57
CA VAL A 208 -7.37 -5.94 4.94
C VAL A 208 -8.44 -6.70 5.71
N ILE A 209 -9.74 -6.50 5.41
CA ILE A 209 -10.82 -7.24 6.07
C ILE A 209 -10.76 -8.75 5.80
N GLN A 210 -10.08 -9.17 4.73
CA GLN A 210 -9.87 -10.58 4.39
C GLN A 210 -8.68 -11.21 5.16
N LEU A 211 -7.76 -10.40 5.70
CA LEU A 211 -6.55 -10.92 6.34
C LEU A 211 -6.82 -11.86 7.51
N PRO A 212 -7.75 -11.58 8.44
CA PRO A 212 -8.06 -12.51 9.52
C PRO A 212 -8.62 -13.86 9.02
N LEU A 213 -9.35 -13.86 7.88
CA LEU A 213 -9.90 -15.06 7.28
C LEU A 213 -8.84 -15.90 6.52
N GLN A 214 -7.74 -15.25 6.13
CA GLN A 214 -6.63 -15.84 5.39
C GLN A 214 -5.36 -15.96 6.26
N LYS A 215 -5.50 -15.76 7.57
CA LYS A 215 -4.38 -15.85 8.51
C LYS A 215 -3.69 -17.20 8.37
N LYS A 216 -2.39 -17.16 8.14
CA LYS A 216 -1.56 -18.37 8.15
C LYS A 216 -1.21 -18.70 9.59
N GLU A 217 -1.43 -19.94 9.97
CA GLU A 217 -0.90 -20.45 11.22
C GLU A 217 0.62 -20.59 11.09
N ILE A 218 1.32 -20.09 12.10
CA ILE A 218 2.80 -20.11 12.19
C ILE A 218 3.14 -20.82 13.50
N PRO A 219 3.42 -22.13 13.43
CA PRO A 219 3.63 -22.95 14.64
C PRO A 219 4.73 -22.41 15.56
N GLU A 220 5.80 -21.89 14.99
CA GLU A 220 6.92 -21.30 15.73
C GLU A 220 6.48 -20.08 16.54
N VAL A 221 5.65 -19.22 15.93
CA VAL A 221 5.10 -18.04 16.61
C VAL A 221 4.12 -18.47 17.69
N ALA A 222 3.23 -19.43 17.39
CA ALA A 222 2.30 -19.96 18.38
C ALA A 222 3.04 -20.56 19.60
N GLN A 223 4.13 -21.31 19.36
CA GLN A 223 4.98 -21.84 20.43
C GLN A 223 5.66 -20.75 21.24
N PHE A 224 6.14 -19.67 20.58
CA PHE A 224 6.81 -18.55 21.26
C PHE A 224 5.85 -17.75 22.14
N VAL A 225 4.67 -17.44 21.64
CA VAL A 225 3.70 -16.60 22.38
C VAL A 225 3.02 -17.34 23.53
N ALA A 226 2.74 -18.64 23.33
CA ALA A 226 2.00 -19.47 24.31
C ALA A 226 0.78 -18.70 24.90
N ASP A 227 0.71 -18.56 26.22
CA ASP A 227 -0.40 -17.88 26.93
C ASP A 227 -0.07 -16.42 27.32
N HIS A 228 1.05 -15.88 26.83
CA HIS A 228 1.46 -14.52 27.16
C HIS A 228 0.75 -13.47 26.31
N PRO A 229 0.48 -12.26 26.85
CA PRO A 229 0.10 -11.13 26.04
C PRO A 229 1.25 -10.71 25.11
N VAL A 230 0.90 -10.24 23.91
CA VAL A 230 1.88 -10.02 22.82
C VAL A 230 1.76 -8.62 22.26
N LEU A 231 2.89 -7.93 22.19
CA LEU A 231 3.08 -6.72 21.38
C LEU A 231 3.69 -7.10 20.04
N ILE A 232 3.02 -6.73 18.93
CA ILE A 232 3.57 -6.87 17.58
C ILE A 232 4.09 -5.52 17.09
N ALA A 233 5.39 -5.40 16.94
CA ALA A 233 6.03 -4.24 16.34
C ALA A 233 6.25 -4.48 14.84
N GLY A 234 5.38 -3.90 14.01
CA GLY A 234 5.41 -4.06 12.56
C GLY A 234 6.10 -2.92 11.85
N SER A 235 6.98 -3.25 10.89
CA SER A 235 7.76 -2.31 10.09
C SER A 235 8.56 -1.32 10.94
N SER A 236 9.21 -1.81 12.00
CA SER A 236 10.03 -0.99 12.89
C SER A 236 11.29 -0.45 12.19
N TRP A 237 11.79 0.66 12.72
CA TRP A 237 13.04 1.30 12.35
C TRP A 237 13.88 1.50 13.62
N PRO A 238 15.19 1.83 13.51
CA PRO A 238 16.06 1.94 14.67
C PRO A 238 15.53 2.83 15.81
N ASP A 239 14.92 3.98 15.47
CA ASP A 239 14.34 4.87 16.48
C ASP A 239 13.15 4.24 17.21
N ASP A 240 12.35 3.43 16.52
CA ASP A 240 11.22 2.68 17.11
C ASP A 240 11.75 1.58 18.04
N GLU A 241 12.82 0.89 17.65
CA GLU A 241 13.40 -0.26 18.35
C GLU A 241 14.00 0.13 19.69
N VAL A 242 14.58 1.34 19.79
CA VAL A 242 15.07 1.89 21.06
C VAL A 242 13.92 2.09 22.05
N LEU A 243 12.77 2.65 21.61
CA LEU A 243 11.60 2.81 22.45
C LEU A 243 11.02 1.47 22.91
N LEU A 244 11.02 0.49 22.01
CA LEU A 244 10.55 -0.87 22.30
C LEU A 244 11.44 -1.61 23.29
N HIS A 245 12.77 -1.37 23.25
CA HIS A 245 13.71 -1.91 24.22
C HIS A 245 13.41 -1.41 25.62
N ASP A 246 13.20 -0.09 25.79
CA ASP A 246 12.86 0.50 27.08
C ASP A 246 11.53 -0.07 27.63
N LEU A 247 10.57 -0.29 26.71
CA LEU A 247 9.27 -0.87 27.06
C LEU A 247 9.40 -2.34 27.52
N ALA A 248 10.18 -3.14 26.81
CA ALA A 248 10.41 -4.55 27.11
C ALA A 248 11.00 -4.76 28.50
N GLY A 249 11.91 -3.87 28.93
CA GLY A 249 12.51 -3.90 30.26
C GLY A 249 11.51 -3.69 31.41
N GLN A 250 10.38 -3.03 31.14
CA GLN A 250 9.35 -2.74 32.15
C GLN A 250 8.24 -3.80 32.23
N TYR A 251 7.97 -4.49 31.12
CA TYR A 251 6.83 -5.41 30.98
C TYR A 251 7.33 -6.81 30.59
N SER A 252 8.06 -7.45 31.49
CA SER A 252 8.68 -8.77 31.26
C SER A 252 7.69 -9.91 31.04
N GLU A 253 6.44 -9.76 31.46
CA GLU A 253 5.34 -10.69 31.24
C GLU A 253 4.77 -10.66 29.82
N TRP A 254 5.09 -9.60 29.04
CA TRP A 254 4.69 -9.49 27.66
C TRP A 254 5.75 -10.10 26.73
N LYS A 255 5.30 -10.88 25.77
CA LYS A 255 6.11 -11.22 24.61
C LYS A 255 6.09 -10.08 23.60
N MET A 256 7.21 -9.92 22.88
CA MET A 256 7.33 -8.92 21.84
C MET A 256 7.80 -9.59 20.55
N ILE A 257 7.11 -9.32 19.43
CA ILE A 257 7.52 -9.76 18.10
C ILE A 257 7.90 -8.51 17.31
N ILE A 258 9.17 -8.42 16.90
CA ILE A 258 9.71 -7.30 16.12
C ILE A 258 9.87 -7.76 14.68
N ALA A 259 9.09 -7.17 13.78
CA ALA A 259 9.20 -7.35 12.32
C ALA A 259 9.70 -6.05 11.69
N PRO A 260 11.04 -5.89 11.51
CA PRO A 260 11.61 -4.65 11.02
C PRO A 260 11.23 -4.39 9.56
N HIS A 261 11.26 -3.11 9.15
CA HIS A 261 10.97 -2.72 7.77
C HIS A 261 12.03 -3.21 6.79
N GLU A 262 13.27 -3.23 7.21
CA GLU A 262 14.42 -3.73 6.44
C GLU A 262 15.07 -4.90 7.17
N ILE A 263 15.26 -6.02 6.47
CA ILE A 263 15.78 -7.27 7.05
C ILE A 263 17.24 -7.58 6.63
N HIS A 264 18.01 -6.55 6.23
CA HIS A 264 19.42 -6.78 5.91
C HIS A 264 20.23 -7.10 7.19
N ASP A 265 21.25 -7.91 7.05
CA ASP A 265 22.03 -8.48 8.16
C ASP A 265 22.48 -7.45 9.20
N LYS A 266 22.96 -6.28 8.73
CA LYS A 266 23.41 -5.20 9.60
C LYS A 266 22.31 -4.66 10.51
N HIS A 267 21.08 -4.53 10.01
CA HIS A 267 19.95 -4.06 10.81
C HIS A 267 19.48 -5.15 11.79
N ILE A 268 19.36 -6.40 11.33
CA ILE A 268 19.02 -7.52 12.23
C ILE A 268 20.06 -7.66 13.35
N GLN A 269 21.34 -7.46 13.04
CA GLN A 269 22.40 -7.48 14.05
C GLN A 269 22.25 -6.32 15.05
N SER A 270 21.92 -5.10 14.60
CA SER A 270 21.70 -3.97 15.52
C SER A 270 20.51 -4.20 16.46
N ILE A 271 19.43 -4.84 15.99
CA ILE A 271 18.31 -5.24 16.86
C ILE A 271 18.78 -6.31 17.86
N GLN A 272 19.59 -7.28 17.42
CA GLN A 272 20.13 -8.32 18.30
C GLN A 272 21.08 -7.76 19.37
N GLU A 273 21.84 -6.71 19.06
CA GLU A 273 22.68 -6.01 20.04
C GLU A 273 21.84 -5.27 21.08
N LEU A 274 20.71 -4.70 20.65
CA LEU A 274 19.76 -4.03 21.55
C LEU A 274 18.98 -5.04 22.42
N PHE A 275 18.67 -6.22 21.87
CA PHE A 275 17.96 -7.31 22.56
C PHE A 275 18.82 -8.60 22.57
N PRO A 276 19.86 -8.71 23.42
CA PRO A 276 20.82 -9.82 23.37
C PRO A 276 20.20 -11.21 23.55
N ALA A 277 19.10 -11.31 24.31
CA ALA A 277 18.36 -12.55 24.56
C ALA A 277 17.22 -12.82 23.54
N ALA A 278 17.09 -12.00 22.49
CA ALA A 278 16.06 -12.20 21.48
C ALA A 278 16.36 -13.43 20.62
N LEU A 279 15.29 -14.13 20.24
CA LEU A 279 15.37 -15.22 19.26
C LEU A 279 15.22 -14.64 17.85
N ARG A 280 15.89 -15.30 16.87
CA ARG A 280 15.64 -15.03 15.43
C ARG A 280 14.71 -16.09 14.87
N PHE A 281 13.75 -15.66 14.06
CA PHE A 281 12.80 -16.58 13.46
C PHE A 281 13.48 -17.58 12.52
N SER A 282 14.49 -17.17 11.73
CA SER A 282 15.22 -18.06 10.83
C SER A 282 15.97 -19.18 11.56
N GLY A 283 16.37 -18.96 12.82
CA GLY A 283 17.06 -19.94 13.67
C GLY A 283 16.13 -20.69 14.64
N PHE A 284 14.82 -20.51 14.56
CA PHE A 284 13.89 -20.96 15.60
C PHE A 284 13.97 -22.46 15.92
N SER A 285 14.15 -23.29 14.91
CA SER A 285 14.25 -24.76 15.07
C SER A 285 15.47 -25.23 15.87
N ALA A 286 16.46 -24.38 16.06
CA ALA A 286 17.67 -24.70 16.81
C ALA A 286 17.55 -24.41 18.31
N TYR A 287 16.49 -23.69 18.74
CA TYR A 287 16.29 -23.36 20.15
C TYR A 287 15.58 -24.48 20.92
N SER A 288 15.99 -24.73 22.15
CA SER A 288 15.25 -25.64 23.01
C SER A 288 13.91 -25.05 23.49
N PRO A 289 12.92 -25.87 23.86
CA PRO A 289 11.65 -25.38 24.38
C PRO A 289 11.80 -24.46 25.61
N GLU A 290 12.83 -24.68 26.43
CA GLU A 290 13.13 -23.84 27.60
C GLU A 290 13.57 -22.45 27.18
N ILE A 291 14.48 -22.34 26.19
CA ILE A 291 14.94 -21.06 25.62
C ILE A 291 13.78 -20.32 24.99
N ILE A 292 12.93 -21.00 24.21
CA ILE A 292 11.74 -20.38 23.57
C ILE A 292 10.79 -19.82 24.62
N ARG A 293 10.53 -20.56 25.70
CA ARG A 293 9.64 -20.11 26.78
C ARG A 293 10.20 -18.92 27.55
N SER A 294 11.50 -18.91 27.83
CA SER A 294 12.14 -17.83 28.60
C SER A 294 12.39 -16.56 27.79
N ALA A 295 12.52 -16.65 26.47
CA ALA A 295 12.76 -15.49 25.62
C ALA A 295 11.56 -14.55 25.60
N GLN A 296 11.81 -13.25 25.74
CA GLN A 296 10.79 -12.20 25.68
C GLN A 296 10.57 -11.69 24.27
N VAL A 297 11.61 -11.67 23.42
CA VAL A 297 11.60 -11.03 22.10
C VAL A 297 11.89 -12.05 21.00
N LEU A 298 11.08 -12.00 19.93
CA LEU A 298 11.29 -12.73 18.69
C LEU A 298 11.47 -11.73 17.53
N ILE A 299 12.62 -11.79 16.86
CA ILE A 299 12.93 -10.98 15.68
C ILE A 299 12.53 -11.74 14.43
N ILE A 300 11.70 -11.13 13.59
CA ILE A 300 11.29 -11.68 12.30
C ILE A 300 12.26 -11.20 11.23
N ASP A 301 13.14 -12.07 10.81
CA ASP A 301 14.20 -11.81 9.84
C ASP A 301 13.89 -12.34 8.44
N ASN A 302 12.59 -12.43 8.10
CA ASN A 302 12.09 -12.79 6.77
C ASN A 302 10.95 -11.88 6.32
N ILE A 303 10.53 -11.98 5.04
CA ILE A 303 9.50 -11.15 4.43
C ILE A 303 8.18 -11.93 4.29
N GLY A 304 7.04 -11.21 4.42
CA GLY A 304 5.71 -11.71 4.03
C GLY A 304 4.89 -12.34 5.15
N MET A 305 5.35 -12.27 6.40
CA MET A 305 4.63 -12.82 7.55
C MET A 305 3.82 -11.77 8.33
N LEU A 306 4.18 -10.49 8.27
CA LEU A 306 3.69 -9.44 9.16
C LEU A 306 2.16 -9.40 9.27
N SER A 307 1.45 -9.50 8.14
CA SER A 307 -0.02 -9.48 8.15
C SER A 307 -0.65 -10.61 8.94
N SER A 308 -0.01 -11.80 9.00
CA SER A 308 -0.48 -12.92 9.82
C SER A 308 -0.05 -12.79 11.28
N LEU A 309 1.09 -12.15 11.55
CA LEU A 309 1.60 -11.94 12.91
C LEU A 309 0.67 -11.12 13.77
N TYR A 310 -0.02 -10.10 13.20
CA TYR A 310 -1.00 -9.32 13.95
C TYR A 310 -2.11 -10.18 14.57
N GLY A 311 -2.40 -11.33 14.00
CA GLY A 311 -3.37 -12.28 14.55
C GLY A 311 -2.92 -13.01 15.82
N TYR A 312 -1.67 -12.83 16.27
CA TYR A 312 -1.15 -13.30 17.55
C TYR A 312 -1.00 -12.16 18.57
N GLY A 313 -1.21 -10.90 18.13
CA GLY A 313 -1.01 -9.73 18.96
C GLY A 313 -2.20 -9.33 19.81
N ASN A 314 -1.92 -8.70 20.93
CA ASN A 314 -2.88 -8.00 21.80
C ASN A 314 -2.79 -6.49 21.66
N VAL A 315 -1.64 -5.98 21.23
CA VAL A 315 -1.35 -4.58 20.90
C VAL A 315 -0.44 -4.56 19.68
N ALA A 316 -0.64 -3.62 18.78
CA ALA A 316 0.27 -3.38 17.65
C ALA A 316 1.02 -2.05 17.84
N TYR A 317 2.31 -2.07 17.52
CA TYR A 317 3.11 -0.87 17.29
C TYR A 317 3.46 -0.80 15.81
N ILE A 318 3.20 0.34 15.17
CA ILE A 318 3.49 0.56 13.75
C ILE A 318 4.66 1.52 13.62
N GLY A 319 5.77 1.02 13.08
CA GLY A 319 7.01 1.77 12.93
C GLY A 319 6.99 2.85 11.85
N GLY A 320 8.09 3.60 11.80
CA GLY A 320 8.34 4.66 10.83
C GLY A 320 7.86 6.04 11.24
N GLY A 321 7.07 6.15 12.30
CA GLY A 321 6.48 7.41 12.74
C GLY A 321 7.47 8.44 13.27
N PHE A 322 8.69 8.07 13.61
CA PHE A 322 9.79 8.99 13.96
C PHE A 322 10.64 9.38 12.74
N GLY A 323 10.56 8.60 11.66
CA GLY A 323 11.30 8.80 10.41
C GLY A 323 10.50 9.55 9.34
N ALA A 324 10.24 8.88 8.21
CA ALA A 324 9.54 9.46 7.04
C ALA A 324 8.01 9.48 7.16
N GLY A 325 7.43 8.72 8.09
CA GLY A 325 6.01 8.56 8.34
C GLY A 325 5.67 7.10 8.64
N ILE A 326 4.52 6.90 9.28
CA ILE A 326 4.06 5.57 9.70
C ILE A 326 3.80 4.64 8.51
N HIS A 327 3.88 3.35 8.78
CA HIS A 327 3.46 2.30 7.86
C HIS A 327 1.96 2.00 7.96
N ASN A 328 1.50 0.92 7.33
CA ASN A 328 0.09 0.56 7.23
C ASN A 328 -0.50 0.15 8.60
N THR A 329 -1.41 0.97 9.12
CA THR A 329 -2.13 0.71 10.39
C THR A 329 -3.32 -0.23 10.21
N LEU A 330 -3.87 -0.32 9.00
CA LEU A 330 -5.10 -1.07 8.72
C LEU A 330 -4.92 -2.59 8.88
N GLU A 331 -3.70 -3.10 8.60
CA GLU A 331 -3.40 -4.52 8.77
C GLU A 331 -3.49 -4.96 10.24
N ALA A 332 -3.07 -4.12 11.17
CA ALA A 332 -3.24 -4.38 12.60
C ALA A 332 -4.69 -4.17 13.05
N ALA A 333 -5.29 -3.05 12.65
CA ALA A 333 -6.65 -2.66 13.04
C ALA A 333 -7.70 -3.72 12.66
N THR A 334 -7.54 -4.40 11.52
CA THR A 334 -8.50 -5.42 11.06
C THR A 334 -8.57 -6.65 11.98
N TYR A 335 -7.48 -6.95 12.72
CA TYR A 335 -7.47 -8.02 13.72
C TYR A 335 -8.17 -7.60 15.03
N GLY A 336 -8.51 -6.34 15.18
CA GLY A 336 -9.19 -5.83 16.37
C GLY A 336 -8.24 -5.73 17.56
N ILE A 337 -7.06 -5.13 17.33
CA ILE A 337 -6.09 -4.80 18.37
C ILE A 337 -5.80 -3.30 18.33
N PRO A 338 -5.53 -2.65 19.48
CA PRO A 338 -5.16 -1.24 19.52
C PRO A 338 -3.84 -1.01 18.79
N VAL A 339 -3.71 0.18 18.18
CA VAL A 339 -2.59 0.51 17.31
C VAL A 339 -1.84 1.73 17.83
N ILE A 340 -0.57 1.55 18.21
CA ILE A 340 0.34 2.61 18.65
C ILE A 340 1.27 3.00 17.50
N PHE A 341 1.58 4.27 17.35
CA PHE A 341 2.51 4.76 16.32
C PHE A 341 3.13 6.11 16.69
N GLY A 342 4.27 6.45 16.06
CA GLY A 342 4.97 7.71 16.28
C GLY A 342 4.26 8.94 15.66
N PRO A 343 4.80 10.16 15.86
CA PRO A 343 4.08 11.43 15.64
C PRO A 343 3.89 11.82 14.16
N LYS A 344 4.62 11.22 13.22
CA LYS A 344 4.53 11.60 11.79
C LYS A 344 3.43 10.83 11.05
N TYR A 345 2.18 10.95 11.52
CA TYR A 345 1.00 10.29 10.96
C TYR A 345 0.04 11.22 10.19
N HIS A 346 0.24 12.53 10.24
CA HIS A 346 -0.75 13.52 9.73
C HIS A 346 -1.11 13.39 8.25
N LYS A 347 -0.29 12.71 7.45
CA LYS A 347 -0.57 12.43 6.02
C LYS A 347 -1.48 11.21 5.82
N PHE A 348 -1.74 10.43 6.86
CA PHE A 348 -2.46 9.18 6.83
C PHE A 348 -3.84 9.36 7.47
N GLN A 349 -4.88 9.41 6.64
CA GLN A 349 -6.23 9.63 7.13
C GLN A 349 -6.70 8.52 8.07
N GLU A 350 -6.36 7.29 7.76
CA GLU A 350 -6.66 6.11 8.58
C GLU A 350 -6.11 6.20 10.01
N ALA A 351 -4.94 6.81 10.18
CA ALA A 351 -4.38 6.99 11.52
C ALA A 351 -5.13 8.06 12.33
N LYS A 352 -5.55 9.14 11.69
CA LYS A 352 -6.40 10.18 12.32
C LYS A 352 -7.73 9.60 12.76
N ASP A 353 -8.36 8.86 11.85
CA ASP A 353 -9.66 8.24 12.13
C ASP A 353 -9.57 7.19 13.25
N LEU A 354 -8.47 6.43 13.30
CA LEU A 354 -8.21 5.48 14.41
C LEU A 354 -8.03 6.20 15.75
N ILE A 355 -7.37 7.36 15.79
CA ILE A 355 -7.26 8.18 16.99
C ILE A 355 -8.65 8.67 17.40
N GLU A 356 -9.42 9.19 16.47
CA GLU A 356 -10.76 9.75 16.74
C GLU A 356 -11.72 8.69 17.30
N CYS A 357 -11.64 7.45 16.84
CA CYS A 357 -12.48 6.37 17.37
C CYS A 357 -11.90 5.67 18.62
N GLY A 358 -10.74 6.11 19.13
CA GLY A 358 -10.12 5.53 20.34
C GLY A 358 -9.40 4.21 20.12
N ALA A 359 -9.04 3.88 18.88
CA ALA A 359 -8.32 2.68 18.51
C ALA A 359 -6.84 2.92 18.15
N GLY A 360 -6.48 4.17 17.82
CA GLY A 360 -5.13 4.60 17.47
C GLY A 360 -4.54 5.52 18.53
N PHE A 361 -3.24 5.37 18.80
CA PHE A 361 -2.54 6.10 19.85
C PHE A 361 -1.21 6.62 19.30
N SER A 362 -1.12 7.94 19.15
CA SER A 362 0.13 8.56 18.73
C SER A 362 1.01 8.86 19.95
N ILE A 363 2.30 8.59 19.81
CA ILE A 363 3.30 8.86 20.84
C ILE A 363 4.44 9.71 20.29
N SER A 364 5.04 10.53 21.15
CA SER A 364 6.20 11.38 20.82
C SER A 364 7.53 10.89 21.43
N GLY A 365 7.49 9.86 22.27
CA GLY A 365 8.67 9.28 22.91
C GLY A 365 8.34 8.24 23.96
N THR A 366 9.38 7.79 24.70
CA THR A 366 9.32 6.70 25.69
C THR A 366 8.26 6.93 26.76
N ALA A 367 8.18 8.14 27.33
CA ALA A 367 7.24 8.42 28.44
C ALA A 367 5.77 8.28 28.00
N GLU A 368 5.43 8.76 26.80
CA GLU A 368 4.08 8.59 26.27
C GLU A 368 3.79 7.15 25.88
N LEU A 369 4.77 6.42 25.31
CA LEU A 369 4.64 5.00 25.02
C LEU A 369 4.34 4.21 26.31
N GLN A 370 5.07 4.47 27.40
CA GLN A 370 4.85 3.85 28.70
C GLN A 370 3.45 4.17 29.26
N THR A 371 3.02 5.42 29.15
CA THR A 371 1.70 5.85 29.59
C THR A 371 0.58 5.12 28.84
N VAL A 372 0.65 5.12 27.51
CA VAL A 372 -0.32 4.44 26.65
C VAL A 372 -0.31 2.93 26.90
N PHE A 373 0.87 2.33 27.01
CA PHE A 373 0.98 0.89 27.21
C PHE A 373 0.52 0.44 28.60
N ALA A 374 0.70 1.28 29.63
CA ALA A 374 0.16 1.02 30.97
C ALA A 374 -1.37 0.90 30.96
N GLU A 375 -2.07 1.66 30.12
CA GLU A 375 -3.52 1.51 29.94
C GLU A 375 -3.91 0.15 29.40
N PHE A 376 -3.06 -0.41 28.51
CA PHE A 376 -3.30 -1.71 27.89
C PHE A 376 -2.96 -2.91 28.79
N GLN A 377 -2.47 -2.69 30.00
CA GLN A 377 -2.46 -3.75 31.02
C GLN A 377 -3.89 -4.14 31.44
N GLN A 378 -4.85 -3.23 31.31
CA GLN A 378 -6.26 -3.49 31.56
C GLN A 378 -6.90 -4.15 30.33
N LEU A 379 -7.39 -5.39 30.49
CA LEU A 379 -8.01 -6.16 29.41
C LEU A 379 -9.17 -5.40 28.77
N GLU A 380 -10.01 -4.76 29.56
CA GLU A 380 -11.20 -4.01 29.11
C GLU A 380 -10.83 -2.89 28.15
N LYS A 381 -9.74 -2.13 28.43
CA LYS A 381 -9.26 -1.07 27.56
C LYS A 381 -8.72 -1.61 26.23
N ARG A 382 -7.98 -2.73 26.28
CA ARG A 382 -7.50 -3.40 25.06
C ARG A 382 -8.66 -3.87 24.19
N VAL A 383 -9.65 -4.53 24.80
CA VAL A 383 -10.83 -5.04 24.09
C VAL A 383 -11.62 -3.90 23.48
N PHE A 384 -11.88 -2.82 24.23
CA PHE A 384 -12.61 -1.65 23.72
C PHE A 384 -11.89 -1.04 22.49
N ALA A 385 -10.61 -0.71 22.62
CA ALA A 385 -9.85 -0.12 21.52
C ALA A 385 -9.75 -1.07 20.30
N GLY A 386 -9.61 -2.37 20.54
CA GLY A 386 -9.60 -3.39 19.50
C GLY A 386 -10.94 -3.52 18.78
N GLU A 387 -12.07 -3.46 19.50
CA GLU A 387 -13.41 -3.48 18.89
C GLU A 387 -13.65 -2.26 18.01
N GLU A 388 -13.27 -1.07 18.48
CA GLU A 388 -13.37 0.16 17.68
C GLU A 388 -12.45 0.10 16.43
N ALA A 389 -11.23 -0.47 16.52
CA ALA A 389 -10.36 -0.69 15.38
C ALA A 389 -11.04 -1.60 14.33
N ARG A 390 -11.60 -2.72 14.77
CA ARG A 390 -12.31 -3.67 13.88
C ARG A 390 -13.55 -3.07 13.27
N LYS A 391 -14.33 -2.34 14.03
CA LYS A 391 -15.54 -1.64 13.59
C LYS A 391 -15.20 -0.59 12.53
N TYR A 392 -14.15 0.20 12.77
CA TYR A 392 -13.63 1.19 11.83
C TYR A 392 -13.33 0.58 10.47
N VAL A 393 -12.58 -0.55 10.43
CA VAL A 393 -12.26 -1.25 9.18
C VAL A 393 -13.52 -1.79 8.51
N ARG A 394 -14.41 -2.44 9.24
CA ARG A 394 -15.63 -3.03 8.69
C ARG A 394 -16.58 -2.01 8.07
N GLN A 395 -16.74 -0.85 8.69
CA GLN A 395 -17.63 0.20 8.21
C GLN A 395 -17.15 0.85 6.91
N ARG A 396 -15.85 0.78 6.62
CA ARG A 396 -15.24 1.40 5.44
C ARG A 396 -14.97 0.42 4.29
N ALA A 397 -15.19 -0.86 4.49
CA ALA A 397 -15.12 -1.87 3.46
C ALA A 397 -16.35 -1.82 2.53
N GLY A 398 -16.19 -2.31 1.30
CA GLY A 398 -17.26 -2.40 0.29
C GLY A 398 -16.97 -1.69 -1.02
N ALA A 399 -15.87 -0.93 -1.11
CA ALA A 399 -15.47 -0.20 -2.30
C ALA A 399 -15.35 -1.11 -3.54
N THR A 400 -14.72 -2.27 -3.38
CA THR A 400 -14.54 -3.24 -4.47
C THR A 400 -15.86 -3.74 -5.02
N ALA A 401 -16.84 -4.03 -4.16
CA ALA A 401 -18.16 -4.49 -4.60
C ALA A 401 -18.90 -3.43 -5.44
N VAL A 402 -18.81 -2.15 -5.06
CA VAL A 402 -19.38 -1.03 -5.81
C VAL A 402 -18.71 -0.87 -7.17
N ILE A 403 -17.37 -0.95 -7.23
CA ILE A 403 -16.60 -0.87 -8.48
C ILE A 403 -16.98 -2.03 -9.40
N MET A 404 -17.00 -3.27 -8.90
CA MET A 404 -17.40 -4.44 -9.67
C MET A 404 -18.82 -4.33 -10.22
N LYS A 405 -19.77 -3.87 -9.40
CA LYS A 405 -21.14 -3.62 -9.85
C LYS A 405 -21.18 -2.61 -11.00
N TYR A 406 -20.41 -1.53 -10.92
CA TYR A 406 -20.32 -0.54 -11.99
C TYR A 406 -19.76 -1.18 -13.27
N LEU A 407 -18.67 -1.93 -13.21
CA LEU A 407 -18.06 -2.60 -14.36
C LEU A 407 -19.07 -3.50 -15.08
N ILE A 408 -19.83 -4.30 -14.33
CA ILE A 408 -20.86 -5.19 -14.85
C ILE A 408 -22.01 -4.38 -15.48
N CYS A 409 -22.51 -3.37 -14.77
CA CYS A 409 -23.63 -2.52 -15.29
C CYS A 409 -23.24 -1.77 -16.57
N LYS A 410 -21.96 -1.42 -16.73
CA LYS A 410 -21.43 -0.78 -17.94
C LYS A 410 -21.00 -1.76 -19.03
N LYS A 411 -21.17 -3.07 -18.80
CA LYS A 411 -20.79 -4.15 -19.73
C LYS A 411 -19.31 -4.09 -20.10
N LEU A 412 -18.45 -3.76 -19.11
CA LEU A 412 -17.01 -3.78 -19.24
C LEU A 412 -16.42 -5.16 -18.85
N LEU A 413 -17.20 -5.92 -18.08
CA LEU A 413 -16.94 -7.31 -17.71
C LEU A 413 -18.09 -8.21 -18.13
#